data_2e65687b38e6e5fee36ae7755399b5f9
#
_entry.id   2e65687b38e6e5fee36ae7755399b5f9
#
_cell.length_a   1.000
_cell.length_b   1.000
_cell.length_c   1.000
_cell.angle_alpha   90.00
_cell.angle_beta   90.00
_cell.angle_gamma   90.00
#
_symmetry.space_group_name_H-M   'P 1'
#
loop_
_entity.id
_entity.type
_entity.pdbx_description
1 polymer ?
#
loop_
_entity_poly.entity_id
_entity_poly.type
_entity_poly.pdbx_seq_one_letter_code
_entity_poly.pdbx_strand_id
1 'polypeptide(L)'
;ITNSNTIEGVINLELDNYDVIIITKSTKDRLSLECYLKSINYSILYGGSTLESKTIGVVNIPHETYKLRQIEYDWLRSKLNRNGFLISLMDNDRTGFMEAVILKNDYNIIPIIIPKELGVKDFAELRSSYSTNIINELTQQVIKYIEDNYGEETEFTWDTEESNTLPY
;
A
#
# COMPACT_ATOMS: atom_id res chain seq x y z
N ILE A 1 20.12 -17.47 5.36
CA ILE A 1 18.97 -16.60 5.06
C ILE A 1 18.39 -17.10 3.74
N THR A 2 17.29 -17.84 3.82
CA THR A 2 16.57 -18.27 2.63
C THR A 2 15.85 -17.04 2.05
N ASN A 3 16.23 -16.61 0.87
CA ASN A 3 15.44 -15.65 0.13
C ASN A 3 14.07 -16.28 -0.12
N SER A 4 13.05 -15.71 0.49
CA SER A 4 11.68 -16.13 0.24
C SER A 4 11.35 -15.86 -1.23
N ASN A 5 10.81 -16.87 -1.91
CA ASN A 5 10.30 -16.74 -3.28
C ASN A 5 8.77 -16.59 -3.31
N THR A 6 8.20 -16.07 -2.22
CA THR A 6 6.77 -15.82 -2.08
C THR A 6 6.55 -14.52 -1.33
N ILE A 7 5.40 -13.89 -1.54
CA ILE A 7 4.99 -12.75 -0.72
C ILE A 7 5.01 -13.12 0.77
N GLU A 8 5.42 -12.20 1.60
CA GLU A 8 5.56 -12.37 3.04
C GLU A 8 4.37 -11.75 3.79
N GLY A 9 4.14 -12.22 5.01
CA GLY A 9 3.04 -11.73 5.85
C GLY A 9 1.69 -12.39 5.60
N VAL A 10 1.61 -13.31 4.64
CA VAL A 10 0.35 -13.99 4.30
C VAL A 10 -0.25 -14.79 5.46
N ILE A 11 0.58 -15.29 6.36
CA ILE A 11 0.14 -16.00 7.56
C ILE A 11 -0.67 -15.10 8.51
N ASN A 12 -0.47 -13.79 8.43
CA ASN A 12 -1.19 -12.82 9.24
C ASN A 12 -2.56 -12.46 8.66
N LEU A 13 -2.86 -12.91 7.43
CA LEU A 13 -4.18 -12.73 6.82
C LEU A 13 -5.11 -13.86 7.24
N GLU A 14 -5.59 -13.80 8.48
CA GLU A 14 -6.42 -14.83 9.08
C GLU A 14 -7.89 -14.79 8.62
N LEU A 15 -8.34 -13.65 8.10
CA LEU A 15 -9.70 -13.45 7.64
C LEU A 15 -9.83 -13.74 6.14
N ASP A 16 -11.05 -13.95 5.69
CA ASP A 16 -11.39 -14.18 4.28
C ASP A 16 -12.23 -13.06 3.66
N ASN A 17 -12.31 -11.91 4.33
CA ASN A 17 -13.18 -10.79 3.93
C ASN A 17 -12.55 -9.43 4.23
N TYR A 18 -11.31 -9.25 3.82
CA TYR A 18 -10.65 -7.95 3.95
C TYR A 18 -11.28 -6.90 3.03
N ASP A 19 -11.44 -5.69 3.53
CA ASP A 19 -11.84 -4.54 2.71
C ASP A 19 -10.68 -4.03 1.87
N VAL A 20 -9.48 -4.07 2.43
CA VAL A 20 -8.24 -3.62 1.77
C VAL A 20 -7.10 -4.54 2.14
N ILE A 21 -6.27 -4.91 1.17
CA ILE A 21 -4.96 -5.51 1.42
C ILE A 21 -3.89 -4.59 0.82
N ILE A 22 -2.92 -4.22 1.64
CA ILE A 22 -1.82 -3.34 1.27
C ILE A 22 -0.56 -4.18 1.01
N ILE A 23 0.04 -3.99 -0.14
CA ILE A 23 1.31 -4.60 -0.52
C ILE A 23 2.42 -3.58 -0.32
N THR A 24 3.34 -3.85 0.60
CA THR A 24 4.48 -2.98 0.88
C THR A 24 5.77 -3.53 0.26
N LYS A 25 6.80 -2.68 0.19
CA LYS A 25 8.11 -3.01 -0.37
C LYS A 25 8.92 -3.97 0.49
N SER A 26 8.83 -3.87 1.81
CA SER A 26 9.70 -4.58 2.72
C SER A 26 8.98 -5.04 3.99
N THR A 27 9.59 -6.01 4.67
CA THR A 27 9.13 -6.46 6.00
C THR A 27 9.13 -5.30 7.01
N LYS A 28 10.09 -4.39 6.93
CA LYS A 28 10.18 -3.20 7.79
C LYS A 28 8.93 -2.33 7.63
N ASP A 29 8.55 -2.03 6.39
CA ASP A 29 7.38 -1.21 6.10
C ASP A 29 6.09 -1.91 6.50
N ARG A 30 5.98 -3.22 6.20
CA ARG A 30 4.83 -4.02 6.64
C ARG A 30 4.64 -3.96 8.14
N LEU A 31 5.67 -4.24 8.92
CA LEU A 31 5.60 -4.23 10.38
C LEU A 31 5.29 -2.83 10.92
N SER A 32 5.89 -1.79 10.33
CA SER A 32 5.62 -0.41 10.71
C SER A 32 4.16 -0.02 10.45
N LEU A 33 3.61 -0.42 9.29
CA LEU A 33 2.22 -0.17 8.92
C LEU A 33 1.25 -0.97 9.81
N GLU A 34 1.52 -2.26 10.05
CA GLU A 34 0.71 -3.09 10.95
C GLU A 34 0.64 -2.50 12.36
N CYS A 35 1.78 -2.06 12.90
CA CYS A 35 1.82 -1.38 14.20
C CYS A 35 1.03 -0.07 14.20
N TYR A 36 1.13 0.72 13.15
CA TYR A 36 0.39 1.97 13.01
C TYR A 36 -1.12 1.70 12.98
N LEU A 37 -1.57 0.77 12.14
CA LEU A 37 -2.98 0.40 12.02
C LEU A 37 -3.57 -0.09 13.34
N LYS A 38 -2.83 -0.86 14.11
CA LYS A 38 -3.23 -1.29 15.47
C LYS A 38 -3.33 -0.11 16.43
N SER A 39 -2.43 0.87 16.34
CA SER A 39 -2.40 2.02 17.25
C SER A 39 -3.56 2.98 17.06
N ILE A 40 -4.10 3.10 15.86
CA ILE A 40 -5.18 4.05 15.53
C ILE A 40 -6.57 3.43 15.63
N ASN A 41 -6.67 2.16 15.99
CA ASN A 41 -7.94 1.44 16.09
C ASN A 41 -8.83 1.66 14.85
N TYR A 42 -8.38 1.26 13.71
CA TYR A 42 -9.00 1.24 12.35
C TYR A 42 -10.14 2.24 12.05
N SER A 43 -10.93 2.60 13.07
CA SER A 43 -12.06 3.53 12.95
C SER A 43 -11.66 4.95 12.56
N ILE A 44 -10.41 5.34 12.80
CA ILE A 44 -9.90 6.67 12.46
C ILE A 44 -9.56 6.79 10.97
N LEU A 45 -9.28 5.68 10.29
CA LEU A 45 -8.96 5.66 8.85
C LEU A 45 -10.12 6.14 7.97
N TYR A 46 -11.32 6.15 8.49
CA TYR A 46 -12.55 6.38 7.73
C TYR A 46 -13.36 7.60 8.17
N GLY A 47 -12.71 8.60 8.77
CA GLY A 47 -13.28 9.94 8.89
C GLY A 47 -14.60 10.06 9.66
N GLY A 48 -14.64 9.62 10.90
CA GLY A 48 -15.48 10.24 11.93
C GLY A 48 -17.00 10.14 11.83
N SER A 49 -17.58 9.52 10.84
CA SER A 49 -19.01 9.29 10.78
C SER A 49 -19.31 7.80 10.64
N THR A 50 -19.73 7.17 11.73
CA THR A 50 -20.46 5.88 11.75
C THR A 50 -19.98 4.81 10.76
N LEU A 51 -18.73 4.84 10.35
CA LEU A 51 -18.18 3.86 9.44
C LEU A 51 -17.83 2.61 10.22
N GLU A 52 -18.43 1.52 9.79
CA GLU A 52 -18.01 0.19 10.14
C GLU A 52 -16.49 0.10 10.02
N SER A 53 -15.83 -0.40 11.04
CA SER A 53 -14.39 -0.60 11.05
C SER A 53 -14.01 -1.47 9.86
N LYS A 54 -13.30 -0.91 8.88
CA LYS A 54 -12.82 -1.69 7.74
C LYS A 54 -11.66 -2.58 8.16
N THR A 55 -11.60 -3.73 7.54
CA THR A 55 -10.58 -4.73 7.82
C THR A 55 -9.43 -4.57 6.81
N ILE A 56 -8.25 -4.27 7.31
CA ILE A 56 -7.06 -4.03 6.49
C ILE A 56 -6.01 -5.10 6.77
N GLY A 57 -5.57 -5.79 5.73
CA GLY A 57 -4.44 -6.70 5.75
C GLY A 57 -3.19 -6.07 5.15
N VAL A 58 -2.01 -6.49 5.58
CA VAL A 58 -0.73 -6.01 5.05
C VAL A 58 0.18 -7.18 4.72
N VAL A 59 0.72 -7.18 3.52
CA VAL A 59 1.74 -8.12 3.06
C VAL A 59 2.92 -7.35 2.46
N ASN A 60 4.05 -8.02 2.23
CA ASN A 60 5.16 -7.38 1.51
C ASN A 60 5.76 -8.32 0.46
N ILE A 61 6.36 -7.70 -0.55
CA ILE A 61 7.21 -8.44 -1.49
C ILE A 61 8.54 -8.81 -0.80
N PRO A 62 9.11 -10.00 -1.12
CA PRO A 62 10.26 -10.51 -0.37
C PRO A 62 11.58 -9.81 -0.69
N HIS A 63 11.73 -9.26 -1.88
CA HIS A 63 12.96 -8.57 -2.33
C HIS A 63 12.72 -7.69 -3.56
N GLU A 64 13.65 -6.80 -3.85
CA GLU A 64 13.52 -5.75 -4.88
C GLU A 64 13.23 -6.22 -6.30
N THR A 65 13.72 -7.39 -6.68
CA THR A 65 13.51 -7.94 -8.03
C THR A 65 12.33 -8.89 -8.13
N TYR A 66 11.57 -9.02 -7.05
CA TYR A 66 10.43 -9.93 -7.00
C TYR A 66 9.29 -9.41 -7.88
N LYS A 67 8.73 -10.32 -8.66
CA LYS A 67 7.52 -10.06 -9.45
C LYS A 67 6.35 -10.87 -8.87
N LEU A 68 5.29 -10.17 -8.52
CA LEU A 68 4.05 -10.81 -8.08
C LEU A 68 3.56 -11.78 -9.16
N ARG A 69 3.30 -13.02 -8.77
CA ARG A 69 2.80 -14.04 -9.68
C ARG A 69 1.27 -14.04 -9.70
N GLN A 70 0.71 -14.50 -10.82
CA GLN A 70 -0.76 -14.60 -10.97
C GLN A 70 -1.41 -15.40 -9.84
N ILE A 71 -0.81 -16.52 -9.44
CA ILE A 71 -1.34 -17.35 -8.36
C ILE A 71 -1.38 -16.63 -7.01
N GLU A 72 -0.42 -15.76 -6.75
CA GLU A 72 -0.39 -14.95 -5.52
C GLU A 72 -1.43 -13.84 -5.57
N TYR A 73 -1.57 -13.19 -6.72
CA TYR A 73 -2.63 -12.21 -6.94
C TYR A 73 -4.01 -12.83 -6.76
N ASP A 74 -4.27 -13.98 -7.37
CA ASP A 74 -5.54 -14.68 -7.27
C ASP A 74 -5.84 -15.07 -5.81
N TRP A 75 -4.81 -15.51 -5.09
CA TRP A 75 -4.94 -15.82 -3.67
C TRP A 75 -5.27 -14.57 -2.83
N LEU A 76 -4.57 -13.45 -3.05
CA LEU A 76 -4.88 -12.18 -2.39
C LEU A 76 -6.30 -11.71 -2.69
N ARG A 77 -6.73 -11.82 -3.94
CA ARG A 77 -8.11 -11.52 -4.34
C ARG A 77 -9.12 -12.39 -3.61
N SER A 78 -8.82 -13.65 -3.38
CA SER A 78 -9.71 -14.57 -2.63
C SER A 78 -9.90 -14.18 -1.17
N LYS A 79 -8.98 -13.40 -0.60
CA LYS A 79 -9.04 -12.87 0.76
C LYS A 79 -9.83 -11.58 0.89
N LEU A 80 -10.14 -10.92 -0.21
CA LEU A 80 -10.93 -9.69 -0.22
C LEU A 80 -12.43 -9.99 -0.19
N ASN A 81 -13.19 -9.10 0.43
CA ASN A 81 -14.64 -9.09 0.29
C ASN A 81 -15.02 -8.64 -1.15
N ARG A 82 -16.33 -8.68 -1.46
CA ARG A 82 -16.83 -8.37 -2.80
C ARG A 82 -16.43 -6.98 -3.31
N ASN A 83 -16.34 -6.00 -2.44
CA ASN A 83 -15.99 -4.62 -2.75
C ASN A 83 -14.56 -4.27 -2.31
N GLY A 84 -13.80 -5.27 -1.90
CA GLY A 84 -12.44 -5.08 -1.44
C GLY A 84 -11.46 -4.84 -2.57
N PHE A 85 -10.35 -4.18 -2.28
CA PHE A 85 -9.33 -3.85 -3.27
C PHE A 85 -7.90 -4.00 -2.73
N LEU A 86 -6.98 -4.18 -3.68
CA LEU A 86 -5.55 -4.23 -3.41
C LEU A 86 -4.94 -2.85 -3.67
N ILE A 87 -4.06 -2.43 -2.80
CA ILE A 87 -3.24 -1.24 -2.98
C ILE A 87 -1.76 -1.58 -2.80
N SER A 88 -0.89 -0.84 -3.46
CA SER A 88 0.55 -0.92 -3.27
C SER A 88 1.10 0.34 -2.62
N LEU A 89 1.98 0.16 -1.65
CA LEU A 89 2.69 1.23 -0.96
C LEU A 89 4.18 0.91 -1.07
N MET A 90 4.78 1.39 -2.15
CA MET A 90 6.18 1.17 -2.48
C MET A 90 7.06 2.34 -2.00
N ASP A 91 8.36 2.14 -2.08
CA ASP A 91 9.32 3.19 -1.75
C ASP A 91 9.14 4.42 -2.65
N ASN A 92 9.34 5.59 -2.09
CA ASN A 92 9.26 6.86 -2.80
C ASN A 92 10.57 7.16 -3.55
N ASP A 93 10.99 6.22 -4.38
CA ASP A 93 12.12 6.34 -5.29
C ASP A 93 11.76 5.75 -6.68
N ARG A 94 12.68 5.85 -7.62
CA ARG A 94 12.43 5.38 -8.99
C ARG A 94 12.10 3.91 -9.04
N THR A 95 12.77 3.07 -8.27
CA THR A 95 12.54 1.62 -8.25
C THR A 95 11.15 1.31 -7.70
N GLY A 96 10.78 1.91 -6.57
CA GLY A 96 9.44 1.74 -5.99
C GLY A 96 8.35 2.24 -6.92
N PHE A 97 8.57 3.36 -7.60
CA PHE A 97 7.64 3.85 -8.61
C PHE A 97 7.45 2.86 -9.77
N MET A 98 8.54 2.31 -10.31
CA MET A 98 8.46 1.32 -11.41
C MET A 98 7.75 0.05 -10.97
N GLU A 99 7.96 -0.41 -9.74
CA GLU A 99 7.22 -1.54 -9.18
C GLU A 99 5.72 -1.25 -9.04
N ALA A 100 5.37 -0.06 -8.56
CA ALA A 100 3.98 0.36 -8.48
C ALA A 100 3.30 0.40 -9.86
N VAL A 101 4.00 0.89 -10.89
CA VAL A 101 3.53 0.88 -12.28
C VAL A 101 3.30 -0.54 -12.80
N ILE A 102 4.22 -1.46 -12.54
CA ILE A 102 4.07 -2.87 -12.94
C ILE A 102 2.85 -3.48 -12.27
N LEU A 103 2.69 -3.31 -10.96
CA LEU A 103 1.53 -3.82 -10.23
C LEU A 103 0.21 -3.23 -10.73
N LYS A 104 0.21 -1.94 -11.09
CA LYS A 104 -0.96 -1.29 -11.67
C LYS A 104 -1.29 -1.86 -13.06
N ASN A 105 -0.29 -2.00 -13.92
CA ASN A 105 -0.51 -2.44 -15.30
C ASN A 105 -0.88 -3.93 -15.38
N ASP A 106 -0.22 -4.78 -14.60
CA ASP A 106 -0.40 -6.23 -14.67
C ASP A 106 -1.66 -6.69 -13.92
N TYR A 107 -2.00 -6.03 -12.81
CA TYR A 107 -3.03 -6.51 -11.88
C TYR A 107 -4.07 -5.43 -11.48
N ASN A 108 -3.97 -4.24 -12.02
CA ASN A 108 -4.83 -3.11 -11.63
C ASN A 108 -4.79 -2.81 -10.11
N ILE A 109 -3.64 -3.05 -9.46
CA ILE A 109 -3.41 -2.72 -8.06
C ILE A 109 -3.18 -1.22 -7.95
N ILE A 110 -3.95 -0.56 -7.08
CA ILE A 110 -3.95 0.90 -6.95
C ILE A 110 -2.68 1.36 -6.23
N PRO A 111 -1.84 2.20 -6.85
CA PRO A 111 -0.64 2.68 -6.19
C PRO A 111 -0.93 3.84 -5.24
N ILE A 112 -0.36 3.77 -4.04
CA ILE A 112 -0.23 4.91 -3.13
C ILE A 112 1.22 5.37 -3.18
N ILE A 113 1.42 6.68 -3.36
CA ILE A 113 2.72 7.29 -3.38
C ILE A 113 2.81 8.30 -2.23
N ILE A 114 3.84 8.15 -1.42
CA ILE A 114 4.15 9.12 -0.35
C ILE A 114 4.56 10.44 -1.02
N PRO A 115 3.94 11.57 -0.65
CA PRO A 115 4.30 12.85 -1.24
C PRO A 115 5.79 13.19 -1.07
N LYS A 116 6.44 13.62 -2.13
CA LYS A 116 7.88 13.96 -2.13
C LYS A 116 8.21 15.08 -1.17
N GLU A 117 7.29 16.00 -0.97
CA GLU A 117 7.42 17.16 -0.08
C GLU A 117 7.69 16.74 1.37
N LEU A 118 7.31 15.52 1.74
CA LEU A 118 7.57 14.98 3.08
C LEU A 118 9.03 14.55 3.28
N GLY A 119 9.80 14.42 2.21
CA GLY A 119 11.23 14.13 2.27
C GLY A 119 11.57 12.74 2.84
N VAL A 120 10.65 11.81 2.81
CA VAL A 120 10.84 10.44 3.32
C VAL A 120 10.79 9.43 2.19
N LYS A 121 11.55 8.36 2.34
CA LYS A 121 11.66 7.32 1.32
C LYS A 121 10.55 6.28 1.40
N ASP A 122 10.19 5.85 2.59
CA ASP A 122 9.28 4.75 2.84
C ASP A 122 8.33 5.02 4.01
N PHE A 123 7.38 4.12 4.24
CA PHE A 123 6.40 4.28 5.32
C PHE A 123 7.05 4.22 6.71
N ALA A 124 8.09 3.44 6.91
CA ALA A 124 8.77 3.37 8.20
C ALA A 124 9.44 4.70 8.54
N GLU A 125 10.05 5.38 7.58
CA GLU A 125 10.57 6.74 7.75
C GLU A 125 9.44 7.75 7.98
N LEU A 126 8.35 7.67 7.24
CA LEU A 126 7.18 8.52 7.42
C LEU A 126 6.69 8.45 8.87
N ARG A 127 6.52 7.25 9.39
CA ARG A 127 6.06 7.03 10.76
C ARG A 127 7.04 7.53 11.81
N SER A 128 8.34 7.40 11.58
CA SER A 128 9.36 7.87 12.54
C SER A 128 9.54 9.39 12.52
N SER A 129 9.24 10.05 11.39
CA SER A 129 9.49 11.47 11.17
C SER A 129 8.27 12.37 11.42
N TYR A 130 7.06 11.83 11.35
CA TYR A 130 5.82 12.59 11.46
C TYR A 130 4.91 12.10 12.58
N SER A 131 4.10 13.02 13.11
CA SER A 131 3.11 12.68 14.14
C SER A 131 2.00 11.77 13.58
N THR A 132 1.39 11.00 14.47
CA THR A 132 0.26 10.13 14.12
C THR A 132 -0.88 10.91 13.45
N ASN A 133 -1.14 12.15 13.86
CA ASN A 133 -2.19 12.98 13.28
C ASN A 133 -1.95 13.30 11.80
N ILE A 134 -0.71 13.64 11.44
CA ILE A 134 -0.34 13.91 10.04
C ILE A 134 -0.48 12.64 9.21
N ILE A 135 -0.03 11.50 9.71
CA ILE A 135 -0.15 10.21 9.03
C ILE A 135 -1.62 9.84 8.84
N ASN A 136 -2.46 10.05 9.85
CA ASN A 136 -3.91 9.81 9.75
C ASN A 136 -4.56 10.67 8.67
N GLU A 137 -4.24 11.96 8.63
CA GLU A 137 -4.77 12.89 7.63
C GLU A 137 -4.39 12.46 6.20
N LEU A 138 -3.13 12.13 5.97
CA LEU A 138 -2.66 11.62 4.68
C LEU A 138 -3.35 10.31 4.29
N THR A 139 -3.50 9.40 5.24
CA THR A 139 -4.15 8.11 5.00
C THR A 139 -5.63 8.31 4.64
N GLN A 140 -6.34 9.19 5.33
CA GLN A 140 -7.73 9.53 5.02
C GLN A 140 -7.88 10.13 3.62
N GLN A 141 -6.98 11.04 3.23
CA GLN A 141 -6.99 11.62 1.89
C GLN A 141 -6.81 10.57 0.81
N VAL A 142 -5.88 9.63 1.00
CA VAL A 142 -5.63 8.54 0.07
C VAL A 142 -6.84 7.61 -0.04
N ILE A 143 -7.41 7.20 1.07
CA ILE A 143 -8.56 6.30 1.06
C ILE A 143 -9.75 6.97 0.37
N LYS A 144 -10.02 8.22 0.70
CA LYS A 144 -11.07 8.99 0.05
C LYS A 144 -10.85 9.08 -1.45
N TYR A 145 -9.63 9.38 -1.88
CA TYR A 145 -9.29 9.41 -3.30
C TYR A 145 -9.57 8.07 -4.00
N ILE A 146 -9.18 6.96 -3.36
CA ILE A 146 -9.43 5.61 -3.90
C ILE A 146 -10.92 5.30 -3.99
N GLU A 147 -11.69 5.61 -2.95
CA GLU A 147 -13.14 5.38 -2.94
C GLU A 147 -13.86 6.21 -4.02
N ASP A 148 -13.48 7.47 -4.17
CA ASP A 148 -14.07 8.37 -5.16
C ASP A 148 -13.74 7.97 -6.61
N ASN A 149 -12.60 7.30 -6.84
CA ASN A 149 -12.11 6.92 -8.16
C ASN A 149 -12.12 5.39 -8.40
N TYR A 150 -12.65 4.61 -7.48
CA TYR A 150 -12.67 3.17 -7.60
C TYR A 150 -13.56 2.72 -8.78
N GLY A 151 -12.96 1.99 -9.73
CA GLY A 151 -13.61 1.52 -10.95
C GLY A 151 -13.45 2.44 -12.16
N GLU A 152 -12.89 3.62 -12.03
CA GLU A 152 -12.45 4.44 -13.15
C GLU A 152 -11.04 4.02 -13.59
N GLU A 153 -10.80 3.99 -14.91
CA GLU A 153 -9.46 3.86 -15.46
C GLU A 153 -8.69 5.16 -15.18
N THR A 154 -8.08 5.25 -14.01
CA THR A 154 -7.20 6.36 -13.70
C THR A 154 -5.86 6.15 -14.41
N GLU A 155 -5.50 7.05 -15.33
CA GLU A 155 -4.14 7.13 -15.81
C GLU A 155 -3.22 7.51 -14.65
N PHE A 156 -2.40 6.55 -14.24
CA PHE A 156 -1.36 6.80 -13.27
C PHE A 156 -0.12 7.29 -14.00
N THR A 157 0.12 8.58 -13.92
CA THR A 157 1.30 9.21 -14.52
C THR A 157 2.21 9.76 -13.44
N TRP A 158 3.47 9.41 -13.52
CA TRP A 158 4.53 10.13 -12.82
C TRP A 158 4.77 11.44 -13.54
N ASP A 159 4.97 12.53 -12.79
CA ASP A 159 5.33 13.80 -13.41
C ASP A 159 6.64 13.64 -14.19
N THR A 160 6.56 13.79 -15.50
CA THR A 160 7.70 13.56 -16.40
C THR A 160 8.82 14.57 -16.18
N GLU A 161 8.53 15.76 -15.71
CA GLU A 161 9.56 16.76 -15.38
C GLU A 161 10.37 16.32 -14.16
N GLU A 162 9.71 15.75 -13.14
CA GLU A 162 10.40 15.23 -11.97
C GLU A 162 11.12 13.91 -12.24
N SER A 163 10.62 13.05 -13.13
CA SER A 163 11.28 11.79 -13.47
C SER A 163 12.64 12.00 -14.13
N ASN A 164 12.83 13.12 -14.83
CA ASN A 164 14.09 13.48 -15.46
C ASN A 164 15.14 14.04 -14.48
N THR A 165 14.71 14.43 -13.28
CA THR A 165 15.59 15.01 -12.24
C THR A 165 15.98 14.02 -11.15
N LEU A 166 15.45 12.79 -11.17
CA LEU A 166 15.80 11.76 -10.19
C LEU A 166 17.24 11.27 -10.40
N PRO A 167 18.04 11.20 -9.34
CA PRO A 167 19.47 10.87 -9.42
C PRO A 167 19.77 9.37 -9.62
N TYR A 168 18.81 8.56 -9.92
CA TYR A 168 18.97 7.11 -10.05
C TYR A 168 19.02 6.65 -11.49
#